data_c6ac748906e2f01549a79c8c17316221
#
_entry.id   c6ac748906e2f01549a79c8c17316221
#
_cell.length_a   1.000
_cell.length_b   1.000
_cell.length_c   1.000
_cell.angle_alpha   90.00
_cell.angle_beta   90.00
_cell.angle_gamma   90.00
#
_symmetry.space_group_name_H-M   'P 1'
#
loop_
_entity.id
_entity.type
_entity.pdbx_description
1 polymer ?
#
loop_
_entity_poly.entity_id
_entity_poly.type
_entity_poly.pdbx_seq_one_letter_code
_entity_poly.pdbx_strand_id
1 'polypeptide(L)'
;MENNDLLEMVRSKAQGWLTKSYDAETRAQVQALLDNEDSTELIECFYKDLEFGTGGLRGIMGVGSNRMNIYTVGAATQGLSNYLKKEFADLEQIKVVIGHDCRNNSRKFAEISADIFSANG
;
A
#
# COMPACT_ATOMS: atom_id res chain seq x y z
N MET A 1 2.49 -22.90 -17.82
CA MET A 1 2.90 -23.36 -16.51
C MET A 1 3.28 -22.24 -15.57
N GLU A 2 4.30 -21.44 -15.88
CA GLU A 2 4.67 -20.27 -15.08
C GLU A 2 3.51 -19.27 -14.96
N ASN A 3 2.74 -19.10 -16.05
CA ASN A 3 1.58 -18.20 -16.06
C ASN A 3 0.47 -18.65 -15.11
N ASN A 4 0.27 -19.96 -14.97
CA ASN A 4 -0.74 -20.50 -14.06
C ASN A 4 -0.32 -20.30 -12.59
N ASP A 5 0.94 -20.53 -12.28
CA ASP A 5 1.47 -20.34 -10.93
C ASP A 5 1.42 -18.87 -10.54
N LEU A 6 1.77 -17.97 -11.45
CA LEU A 6 1.69 -16.53 -11.23
C LEU A 6 0.24 -16.11 -10.99
N LEU A 7 -0.69 -16.61 -11.81
CA LEU A 7 -2.11 -16.28 -11.69
C LEU A 7 -2.68 -16.78 -10.35
N GLU A 8 -2.33 -18.00 -9.93
CA GLU A 8 -2.75 -18.53 -8.63
C GLU A 8 -2.23 -17.68 -7.48
N MET A 9 -0.95 -17.30 -7.53
CA MET A 9 -0.35 -16.43 -6.53
C MET A 9 -1.07 -15.08 -6.47
N VAL A 10 -1.31 -14.47 -7.62
CA VAL A 10 -1.98 -13.18 -7.75
C VAL A 10 -3.41 -13.26 -7.21
N ARG A 11 -4.15 -14.31 -7.56
CA ARG A 11 -5.52 -14.51 -7.05
C ARG A 11 -5.54 -14.69 -5.54
N SER A 12 -4.58 -15.43 -4.99
CA SER A 12 -4.46 -15.62 -3.56
C SER A 12 -4.20 -14.29 -2.84
N LYS A 13 -3.29 -13.48 -3.36
CA LYS A 13 -3.01 -12.14 -2.81
C LYS A 13 -4.25 -11.24 -2.86
N ALA A 14 -4.94 -11.25 -4.00
CA ALA A 14 -6.16 -10.45 -4.18
C ALA A 14 -7.27 -10.88 -3.21
N GLN A 15 -7.45 -12.18 -3.01
CA GLN A 15 -8.44 -12.68 -2.05
C GLN A 15 -8.15 -12.23 -0.63
N GLY A 16 -6.87 -12.09 -0.27
CA GLY A 16 -6.47 -11.52 1.02
C GLY A 16 -6.94 -10.08 1.21
N TRP A 17 -7.22 -9.37 0.14
CA TRP A 17 -7.74 -8.00 0.18
C TRP A 17 -9.28 -7.93 0.27
N LEU A 18 -9.97 -9.05 0.37
CA LEU A 18 -11.43 -9.11 0.51
C LEU A 18 -11.89 -9.21 1.97
N THR A 19 -10.96 -9.12 2.91
CA THR A 19 -11.29 -9.20 4.34
C THR A 19 -11.83 -7.88 4.87
N LYS A 20 -12.39 -7.92 6.07
CA LYS A 20 -12.97 -6.73 6.74
C LYS A 20 -11.92 -5.66 7.07
N SER A 21 -10.64 -5.99 7.01
CA SER A 21 -9.56 -5.02 7.21
C SER A 21 -9.50 -3.95 6.12
N TYR A 22 -10.13 -4.22 4.97
CA TYR A 22 -10.17 -3.31 3.83
C TYR A 22 -11.56 -2.72 3.67
N ASP A 23 -11.64 -1.47 3.24
CA ASP A 23 -12.93 -0.79 3.07
C ASP A 23 -13.77 -1.42 1.95
N ALA A 24 -15.09 -1.17 2.00
CA ALA A 24 -16.03 -1.78 1.07
C ALA A 24 -15.75 -1.43 -0.39
N GLU A 25 -15.35 -0.20 -0.67
CA GLU A 25 -15.02 0.24 -2.03
C GLU A 25 -13.80 -0.52 -2.57
N THR A 26 -12.75 -0.65 -1.76
CA THR A 26 -11.55 -1.42 -2.12
C THR A 26 -11.92 -2.88 -2.39
N ARG A 27 -12.70 -3.50 -1.50
CA ARG A 27 -13.15 -4.88 -1.69
C ARG A 27 -13.95 -5.06 -2.97
N ALA A 28 -14.83 -4.11 -3.29
CA ALA A 28 -15.62 -4.17 -4.52
C ALA A 28 -14.74 -4.08 -5.76
N GLN A 29 -13.74 -3.21 -5.76
CA GLN A 29 -12.80 -3.07 -6.87
C GLN A 29 -11.95 -4.33 -7.06
N VAL A 30 -11.48 -4.92 -5.97
CA VAL A 30 -10.69 -6.16 -6.02
C VAL A 30 -11.56 -7.32 -6.52
N GLN A 31 -12.81 -7.42 -6.05
CA GLN A 31 -13.74 -8.45 -6.52
C GLN A 31 -14.00 -8.32 -8.02
N ALA A 32 -14.16 -7.09 -8.51
CA ALA A 32 -14.36 -6.84 -9.94
C ALA A 32 -13.16 -7.32 -10.76
N LEU A 33 -11.94 -7.14 -10.26
CA LEU A 33 -10.73 -7.64 -10.92
C LEU A 33 -10.70 -9.16 -10.93
N LEU A 34 -11.10 -9.81 -9.83
CA LEU A 34 -11.14 -11.27 -9.74
C LEU A 34 -12.19 -11.87 -10.67
N ASP A 35 -13.32 -11.18 -10.85
CA ASP A 35 -14.42 -11.63 -11.69
C ASP A 35 -14.20 -11.38 -13.19
N ASN A 36 -13.22 -10.55 -13.54
CA ASN A 36 -12.89 -10.24 -14.92
C ASN A 36 -12.19 -11.43 -15.58
N GLU A 37 -12.67 -11.85 -16.75
CA GLU A 37 -12.06 -12.94 -17.52
C GLU A 37 -10.64 -12.58 -17.97
N ASP A 38 -10.39 -11.29 -18.28
CA ASP A 38 -9.05 -10.80 -18.59
C ASP A 38 -8.32 -10.51 -17.28
N SER A 39 -7.30 -11.30 -16.99
CA SER A 39 -6.52 -11.20 -15.74
C SER A 39 -5.37 -10.21 -15.82
N THR A 40 -5.19 -9.47 -16.92
CA THR A 40 -4.05 -8.57 -17.12
C THR A 40 -3.97 -7.52 -16.00
N GLU A 41 -5.07 -6.83 -15.74
CA GLU A 41 -5.10 -5.79 -14.71
C GLU A 41 -4.92 -6.38 -13.31
N LEU A 42 -5.53 -7.52 -13.04
CA LEU A 42 -5.37 -8.23 -11.77
C LEU A 42 -3.88 -8.55 -11.51
N ILE A 43 -3.20 -9.09 -12.51
CA ILE A 43 -1.78 -9.42 -12.41
C ILE A 43 -0.96 -8.16 -12.14
N GLU A 44 -1.18 -7.10 -12.91
CA GLU A 44 -0.45 -5.83 -12.74
C GLU A 44 -0.61 -5.24 -11.33
N CYS A 45 -1.79 -5.37 -10.74
CA CYS A 45 -2.08 -4.83 -9.41
C CYS A 45 -1.47 -5.64 -8.28
N PHE A 46 -1.23 -6.94 -8.47
CA PHE A 46 -0.88 -7.84 -7.36
C PHE A 46 0.35 -8.71 -7.59
N TYR A 47 1.02 -8.64 -8.75
CA TYR A 47 2.11 -9.58 -9.03
C TYR A 47 3.35 -9.37 -8.15
N LYS A 48 3.48 -8.20 -7.56
CA LYS A 48 4.54 -7.89 -6.60
C LYS A 48 4.05 -6.83 -5.61
N ASP A 49 4.89 -6.56 -4.62
CA ASP A 49 4.66 -5.46 -3.69
C ASP A 49 5.31 -4.19 -4.23
N LEU A 50 4.73 -3.04 -3.88
CA LEU A 50 5.27 -1.74 -4.27
C LEU A 50 6.62 -1.53 -3.57
N GLU A 51 7.63 -1.16 -4.36
CA GLU A 51 9.00 -1.00 -3.86
C GLU A 51 9.41 0.46 -3.77
N PHE A 52 10.27 0.78 -2.79
CA PHE A 52 10.94 2.07 -2.73
C PHE A 52 11.98 2.16 -3.84
N GLY A 53 11.86 3.18 -4.69
CA GLY A 53 12.88 3.52 -5.68
C GLY A 53 13.90 4.49 -5.10
N THR A 54 14.84 4.91 -5.93
CA THR A 54 15.90 5.86 -5.55
C THR A 54 15.33 7.19 -5.05
N GLY A 55 14.20 7.63 -5.61
CA GLY A 55 13.55 8.88 -5.22
C GLY A 55 12.36 8.71 -4.28
N GLY A 56 12.20 7.53 -3.67
CA GLY A 56 11.10 7.25 -2.74
C GLY A 56 10.10 6.24 -3.29
N LEU A 57 8.93 6.17 -2.66
CA LEU A 57 7.86 5.27 -3.07
C LEU A 57 7.09 5.88 -4.24
N ARG A 58 7.04 5.16 -5.36
CA ARG A 58 6.37 5.61 -6.58
C ARG A 58 5.53 4.49 -7.17
N GLY A 59 4.39 4.85 -7.74
CA GLY A 59 3.51 3.88 -8.39
C GLY A 59 2.23 4.51 -8.89
N ILE A 60 1.48 3.72 -9.62
CA ILE A 60 0.15 4.12 -10.13
C ILE A 60 -0.85 4.01 -8.98
N MET A 61 -1.75 4.97 -8.84
CA MET A 61 -2.82 4.91 -7.85
C MET A 61 -3.85 3.84 -8.23
N GLY A 62 -4.28 3.06 -7.26
CA GLY A 62 -5.29 2.02 -7.45
C GLY A 62 -5.22 0.96 -6.37
N VAL A 63 -6.10 -0.03 -6.46
CA VAL A 63 -6.13 -1.15 -5.52
C VAL A 63 -5.02 -2.14 -5.84
N GLY A 64 -4.50 -2.81 -4.81
CA GLY A 64 -3.53 -3.86 -4.96
C GLY A 64 -2.18 -3.54 -4.33
N SER A 65 -1.39 -4.60 -4.10
CA SER A 65 -0.09 -4.50 -3.43
C SER A 65 0.96 -3.77 -4.28
N ASN A 66 0.78 -3.73 -5.61
CA ASN A 66 1.69 -3.05 -6.54
C ASN A 66 1.15 -1.70 -7.00
N ARG A 67 0.30 -1.06 -6.20
CA ARG A 67 -0.31 0.23 -6.50
C ARG A 67 -0.23 1.15 -5.29
N MET A 68 -0.34 2.47 -5.52
CA MET A 68 -0.41 3.47 -4.46
C MET A 68 -1.84 3.56 -3.95
N ASN A 69 -2.04 3.27 -2.67
CA ASN A 69 -3.33 3.37 -1.99
C ASN A 69 -3.08 3.54 -0.50
N ILE A 70 -4.16 3.71 0.28
CA ILE A 70 -4.02 3.94 1.73
C ILE A 70 -3.31 2.78 2.44
N TYR A 71 -3.42 1.56 1.93
CA TYR A 71 -2.82 0.38 2.55
C TYR A 71 -1.34 0.27 2.26
N THR A 72 -0.91 0.51 1.01
CA THR A 72 0.52 0.47 0.64
C THR A 72 1.28 1.66 1.22
N VAL A 73 0.68 2.85 1.20
CA VAL A 73 1.27 4.04 1.84
C VAL A 73 1.32 3.83 3.35
N GLY A 74 0.26 3.26 3.95
CA GLY A 74 0.24 2.95 5.38
C GLY A 74 1.31 1.95 5.78
N ALA A 75 1.47 0.88 5.02
CA ALA A 75 2.50 -0.13 5.28
C ALA A 75 3.91 0.46 5.18
N ALA A 76 4.16 1.29 4.17
CA ALA A 76 5.45 1.97 4.01
C ALA A 76 5.73 2.92 5.18
N THR A 77 4.71 3.64 5.65
CA THR A 77 4.83 4.55 6.79
C THR A 77 5.12 3.78 8.08
N GLN A 78 4.45 2.64 8.28
CA GLN A 78 4.71 1.78 9.43
C GLN A 78 6.16 1.26 9.41
N GLY A 79 6.65 0.84 8.24
CA GLY A 79 8.03 0.40 8.09
C GLY A 79 9.02 1.50 8.43
N LEU A 80 8.77 2.73 7.96
CA LEU A 80 9.59 3.88 8.29
C LEU A 80 9.52 4.20 9.79
N SER A 81 8.34 4.11 10.40
CA SER A 81 8.18 4.31 11.85
C SER A 81 9.02 3.31 12.64
N ASN A 82 9.00 2.05 12.25
CA ASN A 82 9.79 1.01 12.89
C ASN A 82 11.29 1.30 12.78
N TYR A 83 11.74 1.73 11.60
CA TYR A 83 13.13 2.10 11.36
C TYR A 83 13.57 3.28 12.24
N LEU A 84 12.75 4.33 12.30
CA LEU A 84 13.06 5.53 13.09
C LEU A 84 13.14 5.21 14.58
N LYS A 85 12.22 4.38 15.08
CA LYS A 85 12.22 3.97 16.49
C LYS A 85 13.47 3.15 16.84
N LYS A 86 13.96 2.35 15.91
CA LYS A 86 15.18 1.57 16.10
C LYS A 86 16.43 2.43 16.05
N GLU A 87 16.55 3.30 15.03
CA GLU A 87 17.75 4.12 14.80
C GLU A 87 17.88 5.28 15.81
N PHE A 88 16.76 5.80 16.29
CA PHE A 88 16.75 6.95 17.21
C PHE A 88 16.12 6.60 18.56
N ALA A 89 16.36 5.37 19.04
CA ALA A 89 15.78 4.86 20.28
C ALA A 89 16.16 5.66 21.51
N ASP A 90 17.30 6.33 21.48
CA ASP A 90 17.82 7.15 22.61
C ASP A 90 17.25 8.58 22.64
N LEU A 91 16.44 8.96 21.65
CA LEU A 91 15.76 10.26 21.68
C LEU A 91 14.45 10.16 22.48
N GLU A 92 14.17 11.16 23.30
CA GLU A 92 12.90 11.23 24.04
C GLU A 92 11.71 11.39 23.11
N GLN A 93 11.91 12.12 22.00
CA GLN A 93 10.87 12.36 21.01
C GLN A 93 11.47 12.33 19.62
N ILE A 94 10.83 11.58 18.72
CA ILE A 94 11.18 11.55 17.31
C ILE A 94 10.19 12.46 16.59
N LYS A 95 10.71 13.43 15.83
CA LYS A 95 9.89 14.39 15.09
C LYS A 95 9.96 14.12 13.61
N VAL A 96 8.80 14.18 12.93
CA VAL A 96 8.68 13.98 11.49
C VAL A 96 7.86 15.13 10.91
N VAL A 97 8.26 15.62 9.75
CA VAL A 97 7.52 16.65 9.01
C VAL A 97 6.94 16.00 7.74
N ILE A 98 5.66 16.25 7.48
CA ILE A 98 4.98 15.74 6.30
C ILE A 98 4.48 16.91 5.47
N GLY A 99 4.86 16.92 4.19
CA GLY A 99 4.35 17.88 3.21
C GLY A 99 3.42 17.19 2.22
N HIS A 100 2.53 17.97 1.62
CA HIS A 100 1.71 17.48 0.52
C HIS A 100 1.47 18.59 -0.50
N ASP A 101 1.05 18.20 -1.69
CA ASP A 101 0.76 19.14 -2.77
C ASP A 101 -0.70 19.00 -3.25
N CYS A 102 -1.02 19.53 -4.43
CA CYS A 102 -2.40 19.53 -4.95
C CYS A 102 -2.74 18.29 -5.78
N ARG A 103 -1.82 17.32 -5.91
CA ARG A 103 -2.10 16.09 -6.68
C ARG A 103 -3.19 15.25 -6.00
N ASN A 104 -3.86 14.42 -6.80
CA ASN A 104 -4.93 13.55 -6.31
C ASN A 104 -4.45 12.70 -5.14
N ASN A 105 -5.24 12.69 -4.07
CA ASN A 105 -4.97 11.92 -2.84
C ASN A 105 -3.71 12.33 -2.06
N SER A 106 -3.00 13.38 -2.46
CA SER A 106 -1.80 13.83 -1.76
C SER A 106 -2.08 14.13 -0.29
N ARG A 107 -3.12 14.91 -0.01
CA ARG A 107 -3.54 15.23 1.36
C ARG A 107 -3.99 13.99 2.13
N LYS A 108 -4.76 13.11 1.48
CA LYS A 108 -5.26 11.88 2.10
C LYS A 108 -4.10 10.98 2.52
N PHE A 109 -3.10 10.81 1.67
CA PHE A 109 -1.91 10.02 1.99
C PHE A 109 -1.09 10.66 3.11
N ALA A 110 -0.98 12.00 3.11
CA ALA A 110 -0.30 12.72 4.19
C ALA A 110 -1.00 12.52 5.53
N GLU A 111 -2.33 12.58 5.56
CA GLU A 111 -3.11 12.35 6.77
C GLU A 111 -2.95 10.93 7.30
N ILE A 112 -2.98 9.92 6.43
CA ILE A 112 -2.78 8.53 6.81
C ILE A 112 -1.39 8.32 7.40
N SER A 113 -0.36 8.89 6.76
CA SER A 113 1.01 8.81 7.26
C SER A 113 1.13 9.46 8.64
N ALA A 114 0.52 10.65 8.82
CA ALA A 114 0.50 11.35 10.09
C ALA A 114 -0.18 10.52 11.19
N ASP A 115 -1.32 9.90 10.88
CA ASP A 115 -2.05 9.06 11.83
C ASP A 115 -1.21 7.86 12.27
N ILE A 116 -0.52 7.21 11.34
CA ILE A 116 0.34 6.06 11.64
C ILE A 116 1.54 6.48 12.48
N PHE A 117 2.20 7.58 12.15
CA PHE A 117 3.29 8.10 12.96
C PHE A 117 2.81 8.45 14.38
N SER A 118 1.65 9.08 14.51
CA SER A 118 1.05 9.40 15.81
C SER A 118 0.75 8.14 16.62
N ALA A 119 0.23 7.11 16.00
CA ALA A 119 -0.07 5.84 16.66
C ALA A 119 1.18 5.13 17.16
N ASN A 120 2.33 5.39 16.57
CA ASN A 120 3.61 4.80 16.96
C ASN A 120 4.40 5.67 17.94
N GLY A 121 3.86 6.80 18.34
CA GLY A 121 4.53 7.74 19.22
C GLY A 121 5.39 8.70 18.45
#